data_7a10e652f7c49eb14ba613c0a34f3a3d
#
_entry.id   7a10e652f7c49eb14ba613c0a34f3a3d
#
_cell.length_a   1.000
_cell.length_b   1.000
_cell.length_c   1.000
_cell.angle_alpha   90.00
_cell.angle_beta   90.00
_cell.angle_gamma   90.00
#
_symmetry.space_group_name_H-M   'P 1'
#
loop_
_entity.id
_entity.type
_entity.pdbx_description
1 polymer ?
#
loop_
_entity_poly.entity_id
_entity_poly.type
_entity_poly.pdbx_seq_one_letter_code
_entity_poly.pdbx_strand_id
1 'polypeptide(L)'
;MEQKKIISKGVEEFEGYGADPVPEEGQSLDWSDRLFLDVSEDTRKPSLWPENPSSLRDAVEEYSAKMREATNLISKAIAKSLDLEENCFLNQFGEQALLQVRFNYYPFCTRPT
;
A
#
# COMPACT_ATOMS: atom_id res chain seq x y z
N MET A 1 5.23 -17.11 -11.74
CA MET A 1 6.61 -16.60 -11.75
C MET A 1 6.85 -15.48 -12.77
N GLU A 2 6.29 -15.55 -13.95
CA GLU A 2 6.52 -14.56 -15.02
C GLU A 2 5.97 -13.16 -14.69
N GLN A 3 4.78 -13.05 -14.11
CA GLN A 3 4.19 -11.77 -13.68
C GLN A 3 5.00 -11.07 -12.59
N LYS A 4 5.58 -11.82 -11.66
CA LYS A 4 6.44 -11.25 -10.60
C LYS A 4 7.65 -10.52 -11.18
N LYS A 5 8.20 -10.99 -12.31
CA LYS A 5 9.33 -10.35 -13.00
C LYS A 5 8.92 -9.05 -13.69
N ILE A 6 7.71 -9.02 -14.27
CA ILE A 6 7.20 -7.84 -15.01
C ILE A 6 6.96 -6.67 -14.06
N ILE A 7 6.44 -6.94 -12.86
CA ILE A 7 6.10 -5.93 -11.84
C ILE A 7 7.18 -5.79 -10.75
N SER A 8 8.34 -6.45 -10.94
CA SER A 8 9.46 -6.34 -10.01
C SER A 8 10.02 -4.93 -10.00
N LYS A 9 10.14 -4.37 -8.80
CA LYS A 9 10.70 -3.03 -8.60
C LYS A 9 12.22 -3.01 -8.80
N GLY A 10 12.75 -1.88 -9.26
CA GLY A 10 14.17 -1.58 -9.19
C GLY A 10 14.65 -1.39 -7.75
N VAL A 11 15.96 -1.34 -7.55
CA VAL A 11 16.58 -1.21 -6.21
C VAL A 11 16.17 0.08 -5.50
N GLU A 12 15.89 1.14 -6.25
CA GLU A 12 15.50 2.47 -5.74
C GLU A 12 13.98 2.71 -5.79
N GLU A 13 13.19 1.77 -6.30
CA GLU A 13 11.76 1.91 -6.43
C GLU A 13 11.03 1.29 -5.23
N PHE A 14 10.08 2.03 -4.66
CA PHE A 14 9.23 1.51 -3.57
C PHE A 14 8.02 0.75 -4.08
N GLU A 15 7.47 1.16 -5.22
CA GLU A 15 6.27 0.59 -5.81
C GLU A 15 6.60 -0.66 -6.63
N GLY A 16 5.73 -1.68 -6.56
CA GLY A 16 5.87 -2.93 -7.25
C GLY A 16 6.13 -4.11 -6.33
N TYR A 17 6.53 -5.23 -6.94
CA TYR A 17 6.82 -6.47 -6.24
C TYR A 17 8.30 -6.57 -5.86
N GLY A 18 8.60 -6.97 -4.64
CA GLY A 18 9.97 -7.24 -4.19
C GLY A 18 10.12 -7.14 -2.67
N ALA A 19 11.31 -7.51 -2.18
CA ALA A 19 11.66 -7.32 -0.78
C ALA A 19 11.92 -5.83 -0.47
N ASP A 20 11.88 -5.47 0.81
CA ASP A 20 12.32 -4.17 1.24
C ASP A 20 13.82 -3.99 0.97
N PRO A 21 14.27 -2.78 0.61
CA PRO A 21 15.70 -2.51 0.46
C PRO A 21 16.41 -2.77 1.79
N VAL A 22 17.62 -3.33 1.72
CA VAL A 22 18.47 -3.52 2.89
C VAL A 22 18.91 -2.15 3.39
N PRO A 23 18.58 -1.75 4.61
CA PRO A 23 18.87 -0.40 5.07
C PRO A 23 20.37 -0.12 5.21
N GLU A 24 21.14 -1.13 5.63
CA GLU A 24 22.59 -1.02 5.86
C GLU A 24 23.31 -2.34 5.58
N GLU A 25 24.59 -2.25 5.25
CA GLU A 25 25.45 -3.42 5.04
C GLU A 25 25.54 -4.26 6.34
N GLY A 26 25.21 -5.54 6.24
CA GLY A 26 25.22 -6.48 7.37
C GLY A 26 23.89 -6.68 8.10
N GLN A 27 22.83 -5.95 7.75
CA GLN A 27 21.49 -6.24 8.24
C GLN A 27 20.87 -7.39 7.46
N SER A 28 20.19 -8.30 8.18
CA SER A 28 19.44 -9.38 7.55
C SER A 28 18.17 -8.83 6.91
N LEU A 29 17.86 -9.36 5.72
CA LEU A 29 16.59 -9.12 5.06
C LEU A 29 15.45 -9.80 5.82
N ASP A 30 14.30 -9.15 5.88
CA ASP A 30 13.08 -9.79 6.35
C ASP A 30 12.70 -10.98 5.45
N TRP A 31 12.27 -12.08 6.09
CA TRP A 31 11.79 -13.27 5.39
C TRP A 31 10.36 -13.04 4.90
N SER A 32 10.22 -12.11 3.96
CA SER A 32 8.93 -11.69 3.43
C SER A 32 9.03 -11.23 1.99
N ASP A 33 7.97 -11.52 1.24
CA ASP A 33 7.70 -10.90 -0.05
C ASP A 33 6.66 -9.79 0.14
N ARG A 34 6.78 -8.71 -0.59
CA ARG A 34 5.77 -7.66 -0.59
C ARG A 34 5.37 -7.23 -1.99
N LEU A 35 4.13 -6.76 -2.09
CA LEU A 35 3.64 -5.98 -3.20
C LEU A 35 3.18 -4.63 -2.64
N PHE A 36 3.73 -3.54 -3.15
CA PHE A 36 3.42 -2.19 -2.74
C PHE A 36 2.90 -1.41 -3.94
N LEU A 37 1.71 -0.85 -3.82
CA LEU A 37 1.03 -0.16 -4.91
C LEU A 37 0.51 1.21 -4.46
N ASP A 38 0.67 2.20 -5.32
CA ASP A 38 -0.09 3.44 -5.24
C ASP A 38 -1.49 3.20 -5.82
N VAL A 39 -2.51 3.49 -5.04
CA VAL A 39 -3.92 3.33 -5.41
C VAL A 39 -4.66 4.67 -5.49
N SER A 40 -3.92 5.77 -5.42
CA SER A 40 -4.47 7.11 -5.64
C SER A 40 -4.91 7.27 -7.09
N GLU A 41 -5.99 7.98 -7.34
CA GLU A 41 -6.55 8.10 -8.69
C GLU A 41 -5.57 8.74 -9.68
N ASP A 42 -4.84 9.76 -9.25
CA ASP A 42 -4.00 10.59 -10.13
C ASP A 42 -2.59 10.02 -10.35
N THR A 43 -2.06 9.26 -9.39
CA THR A 43 -0.65 8.84 -9.39
C THR A 43 -0.45 7.34 -9.59
N ARG A 44 -1.52 6.55 -9.54
CA ARG A 44 -1.46 5.09 -9.69
C ARG A 44 -0.85 4.67 -11.03
N LYS A 45 -0.08 3.60 -10.98
CA LYS A 45 0.55 2.98 -12.16
C LYS A 45 -0.05 1.60 -12.42
N PRO A 46 -1.13 1.50 -13.21
CA PRO A 46 -1.81 0.23 -13.47
C PRO A 46 -0.90 -0.86 -14.07
N SER A 47 0.20 -0.49 -14.72
CA SER A 47 1.19 -1.43 -15.26
C SER A 47 1.95 -2.22 -14.19
N LEU A 48 2.00 -1.73 -12.95
CA LEU A 48 2.61 -2.42 -11.82
C LEU A 48 1.62 -3.33 -11.07
N TRP A 49 0.34 -3.29 -11.44
CA TRP A 49 -0.67 -4.09 -10.79
C TRP A 49 -0.73 -5.48 -11.40
N PRO A 50 -0.78 -6.55 -10.57
CA PRO A 50 -0.91 -7.90 -11.07
C PRO A 50 -2.19 -8.07 -11.92
N GLU A 51 -2.08 -8.75 -13.05
CA GLU A 51 -3.23 -9.09 -13.90
C GLU A 51 -3.95 -10.35 -13.43
N ASN A 52 -3.28 -11.17 -12.62
CA ASN A 52 -3.81 -12.42 -12.12
C ASN A 52 -3.77 -12.47 -10.58
N PRO A 53 -4.88 -12.73 -9.91
CA PRO A 53 -6.23 -12.98 -10.48
C PRO A 53 -6.85 -11.71 -11.11
N SER A 54 -7.64 -11.87 -12.16
CA SER A 54 -8.28 -10.76 -12.88
C SER A 54 -9.18 -9.87 -12.00
N SER A 55 -9.72 -10.44 -10.91
CA SER A 55 -10.53 -9.73 -9.93
C SER A 55 -9.74 -8.87 -8.94
N LEU A 56 -8.39 -8.98 -8.92
CA LEU A 56 -7.58 -8.27 -7.94
C LEU A 56 -7.72 -6.75 -8.08
N ARG A 57 -7.72 -6.27 -9.31
CA ARG A 57 -7.82 -4.83 -9.57
C ARG A 57 -9.11 -4.25 -9.03
N ASP A 58 -10.25 -4.85 -9.39
CA ASP A 58 -11.56 -4.41 -8.93
C ASP A 58 -11.68 -4.48 -7.40
N ALA A 59 -11.17 -5.56 -6.80
CA ALA A 59 -11.17 -5.73 -5.36
C ALA A 59 -10.32 -4.67 -4.64
N VAL A 60 -9.16 -4.32 -5.18
CA VAL A 60 -8.29 -3.28 -4.60
C VAL A 60 -8.93 -1.90 -4.75
N GLU A 61 -9.55 -1.61 -5.89
CA GLU A 61 -10.24 -0.34 -6.10
C GLU A 61 -11.43 -0.19 -5.15
N GLU A 62 -12.28 -1.21 -5.02
CA GLU A 62 -13.41 -1.18 -4.08
C GLU A 62 -12.94 -1.05 -2.63
N TYR A 63 -11.95 -1.86 -2.23
CA TYR A 63 -11.38 -1.80 -0.87
C TYR A 63 -10.81 -0.42 -0.57
N SER A 64 -10.06 0.17 -1.50
CA SER A 64 -9.44 1.48 -1.33
C SER A 64 -10.49 2.59 -1.18
N ALA A 65 -11.57 2.53 -1.96
CA ALA A 65 -12.68 3.46 -1.82
C ALA A 65 -13.35 3.36 -0.43
N LYS A 66 -13.61 2.14 0.04
CA LYS A 66 -14.20 1.90 1.37
C LYS A 66 -13.28 2.32 2.50
N MET A 67 -11.98 2.09 2.38
CA MET A 67 -10.99 2.55 3.37
C MET A 67 -10.92 4.07 3.43
N ARG A 68 -11.03 4.76 2.29
CA ARG A 68 -11.10 6.23 2.25
C ARG A 68 -12.34 6.75 2.98
N GLU A 69 -13.51 6.17 2.70
CA GLU A 69 -14.76 6.51 3.41
C GLU A 69 -14.60 6.32 4.93
N ALA A 70 -14.07 5.18 5.36
CA ALA A 70 -13.86 4.88 6.78
C ALA A 70 -12.86 5.87 7.44
N THR A 71 -11.77 6.19 6.76
CA THR A 71 -10.76 7.14 7.24
C THR A 71 -11.38 8.54 7.40
N ASN A 72 -12.18 8.97 6.43
CA ASN A 72 -12.87 10.25 6.52
C ASN A 72 -13.81 10.31 7.71
N LEU A 73 -14.60 9.25 7.93
CA LEU A 73 -15.52 9.15 9.06
C LEU A 73 -14.79 9.19 10.42
N ILE A 74 -13.72 8.41 10.54
CA ILE A 74 -12.89 8.35 11.76
C ILE A 74 -12.22 9.72 12.02
N SER A 75 -11.65 10.34 10.99
CA SER A 75 -11.00 11.65 11.12
C SER A 75 -11.96 12.72 11.60
N LYS A 76 -13.19 12.72 11.10
CA LYS A 76 -14.26 13.63 11.57
C LYS A 76 -14.67 13.35 13.00
N ALA A 77 -14.81 12.07 13.37
CA ALA A 77 -15.15 11.70 14.75
C ALA A 77 -14.06 12.12 15.74
N ILE A 78 -12.78 11.96 15.39
CA ILE A 78 -11.65 12.41 16.19
C ILE A 78 -11.68 13.95 16.34
N ALA A 79 -11.88 14.68 15.24
CA ALA A 79 -11.98 16.15 15.30
C ALA A 79 -13.06 16.61 16.26
N LYS A 80 -14.25 16.03 16.18
CA LYS A 80 -15.36 16.32 17.10
C LYS A 80 -15.04 15.99 18.54
N SER A 81 -14.37 14.88 18.80
CA SER A 81 -13.99 14.48 20.17
C SER A 81 -12.98 15.43 20.80
N LEU A 82 -12.22 16.15 19.99
CA LEU A 82 -11.23 17.15 20.39
C LEU A 82 -11.77 18.60 20.35
N ASP A 83 -13.06 18.75 20.10
CA ASP A 83 -13.71 20.07 19.99
C ASP A 83 -13.14 20.94 18.85
N LEU A 84 -12.69 20.26 17.78
CA LEU A 84 -12.14 20.88 16.57
C LEU A 84 -13.19 20.94 15.44
N GLU A 85 -12.91 21.78 14.44
CA GLU A 85 -13.72 21.80 13.24
C GLU A 85 -13.71 20.40 12.55
N GLU A 86 -14.88 19.94 12.10
CA GLU A 86 -15.10 18.58 11.62
C GLU A 86 -14.10 18.10 10.54
N ASN A 87 -13.72 19.00 9.64
CA ASN A 87 -12.83 18.69 8.53
C ASN A 87 -11.37 19.07 8.78
N CYS A 88 -11.00 19.49 10.00
CA CYS A 88 -9.65 20.01 10.26
C CYS A 88 -8.54 19.05 9.87
N PHE A 89 -8.69 17.75 10.09
CA PHE A 89 -7.71 16.75 9.66
C PHE A 89 -7.78 16.46 8.16
N LEU A 90 -8.98 16.39 7.59
CA LEU A 90 -9.16 16.14 6.17
C LEU A 90 -8.60 17.28 5.32
N ASN A 91 -8.74 18.51 5.76
CA ASN A 91 -8.20 19.68 5.09
C ASN A 91 -6.66 19.68 5.04
N GLN A 92 -6.00 19.00 5.99
CA GLN A 92 -4.54 18.85 6.00
C GLN A 92 -4.05 17.85 4.95
N PHE A 93 -4.83 16.80 4.66
CA PHE A 93 -4.47 15.83 3.62
C PHE A 93 -4.69 16.38 2.21
N GLY A 94 -5.55 17.39 2.06
CA GLY A 94 -5.95 17.96 0.77
C GLY A 94 -6.83 17.01 -0.07
N GLU A 95 -7.21 17.47 -1.25
CA GLU A 95 -8.07 16.70 -2.16
C GLU A 95 -7.36 15.47 -2.75
N GLN A 96 -6.04 15.53 -2.86
CA GLN A 96 -5.19 14.50 -3.45
C GLN A 96 -4.39 13.73 -2.39
N ALA A 97 -5.06 13.27 -1.34
CA ALA A 97 -4.41 12.45 -0.33
C ALA A 97 -3.81 11.18 -0.95
N LEU A 98 -2.51 10.97 -0.71
CA LEU A 98 -1.81 9.77 -1.15
C LEU A 98 -2.41 8.54 -0.45
N LEU A 99 -2.80 7.55 -1.25
CA LEU A 99 -3.33 6.28 -0.76
C LEU A 99 -2.50 5.14 -1.32
N GLN A 100 -1.97 4.33 -0.42
CA GLN A 100 -1.08 3.22 -0.77
C GLN A 100 -1.58 1.92 -0.14
N VAL A 101 -1.39 0.81 -0.83
CA VAL A 101 -1.68 -0.52 -0.32
C VAL A 101 -0.41 -1.37 -0.32
N ARG A 102 -0.21 -2.10 0.76
CA ARG A 102 0.90 -3.04 0.90
C ARG A 102 0.35 -4.42 1.23
N PHE A 103 0.70 -5.39 0.40
CA PHE A 103 0.47 -6.80 0.66
C PHE A 103 1.78 -7.42 1.13
N ASN A 104 1.76 -8.08 2.28
CA ASN A 104 2.91 -8.82 2.80
C ASN A 104 2.61 -10.32 2.75
N TYR A 105 3.57 -11.08 2.27
CA TYR A 105 3.54 -12.53 2.31
C TYR A 105 4.76 -13.05 3.06
N TYR A 106 4.53 -13.84 4.08
CA TYR A 106 5.56 -14.47 4.89
C TYR A 106 5.65 -15.95 4.53
N PRO A 107 6.58 -16.35 3.65
CA PRO A 107 6.73 -17.75 3.28
C PRO A 107 7.17 -18.59 4.48
N PHE A 108 6.84 -19.88 4.43
CA PHE A 108 7.25 -20.81 5.46
C PHE A 108 8.77 -20.85 5.61
N CYS A 109 9.27 -20.67 6.83
CA CYS A 109 10.70 -20.76 7.12
C CYS A 109 11.11 -22.24 7.19
N THR A 110 12.02 -22.66 6.31
CA THR A 110 12.53 -24.03 6.26
C THR A 110 13.54 -24.35 7.36
N ARG A 111 14.03 -23.33 8.09
CA ARG A 111 14.99 -23.46 9.18
C ARG A 111 14.55 -22.57 10.37
N PRO A 112 13.45 -22.93 11.05
CA PRO A 112 13.08 -22.23 12.28
C PRO A 112 14.16 -22.53 13.35
N THR A 113 14.70 -21.48 13.91
CA THR A 113 15.59 -21.57 15.09
C THR A 113 14.77 -21.69 16.36
#